data_4f2f7c15c8f22e438689342b327bbb4d
#
_entry.id   4f2f7c15c8f22e438689342b327bbb4d
#
_cell.length_a   1.000
_cell.length_b   1.000
_cell.length_c   1.000
_cell.angle_alpha   90.00
_cell.angle_beta   90.00
_cell.angle_gamma   90.00
#
_symmetry.space_group_name_H-M   'P 1'
#
loop_
_entity.id
_entity.type
_entity.pdbx_description
1 polymer ?
#
loop_
_entity_poly.entity_id
_entity_poly.type
_entity_poly.pdbx_seq_one_letter_code
_entity_poly.pdbx_strand_id
1 'polypeptide(L)'
;QIAGAACVLGHMFPVFLGFRGGKGFACLGGLALACGPATFLLMVLLAAIIGFASSYICIAAVSMSVVFPLYYALTTGSWLGALILLLPSPFMFYKHRENFQRIAAGQELKLSFLWENESEMNRTGHIAAVENEADDEMQA
;
A
#
# COMPACT_ATOMS: atom_id res chain seq x y z
N GLN A 1 11.91 -17.92 -7.41
CA GLN A 1 10.71 -17.84 -6.58
C GLN A 1 11.03 -18.10 -5.10
N ILE A 2 11.86 -19.10 -4.79
CA ILE A 2 12.28 -19.40 -3.40
C ILE A 2 13.00 -18.19 -2.79
N ALA A 3 13.97 -17.61 -3.50
CA ALA A 3 14.68 -16.41 -3.04
C ALA A 3 13.74 -15.22 -2.85
N GLY A 4 12.78 -15.03 -3.76
CA GLY A 4 11.76 -13.98 -3.66
C GLY A 4 10.85 -14.15 -2.43
N ALA A 5 10.30 -15.33 -2.23
CA ALA A 5 9.48 -15.64 -1.06
C ALA A 5 10.28 -15.48 0.25
N ALA A 6 11.53 -15.96 0.29
CA ALA A 6 12.43 -15.80 1.43
C ALA A 6 12.74 -14.32 1.71
N CYS A 7 12.93 -13.50 0.68
CA CYS A 7 13.14 -12.06 0.81
C CYS A 7 11.93 -11.37 1.48
N VAL A 8 10.72 -11.66 1.03
CA VAL A 8 9.49 -11.09 1.60
C VAL A 8 9.31 -11.55 3.06
N LEU A 9 9.50 -12.84 3.34
CA LEU A 9 9.43 -13.38 4.71
C LEU A 9 10.52 -12.79 5.62
N GLY A 10 11.75 -12.68 5.14
CA GLY A 10 12.86 -12.08 5.87
C GLY A 10 12.65 -10.60 6.20
N HIS A 11 12.01 -9.85 5.28
CA HIS A 11 11.61 -8.48 5.55
C HIS A 11 10.51 -8.39 6.63
N MET A 12 9.56 -9.33 6.63
CA MET A 12 8.48 -9.34 7.62
C MET A 12 8.94 -9.83 9.00
N PHE A 13 9.91 -10.73 9.02
CA PHE A 13 10.42 -11.38 10.24
C PHE A 13 11.95 -11.34 10.31
N PRO A 14 12.59 -10.16 10.35
CA PRO A 14 14.04 -10.05 10.40
C PRO A 14 14.57 -10.55 11.75
N VAL A 15 15.44 -11.55 11.69
CA VAL A 15 16.03 -12.19 12.90
C VAL A 15 16.79 -11.17 13.73
N PHE A 16 17.57 -10.30 13.09
CA PHE A 16 18.40 -9.28 13.74
C PHE A 16 17.60 -8.16 14.43
N LEU A 17 16.30 -8.01 14.12
CA LEU A 17 15.41 -7.03 14.74
C LEU A 17 14.36 -7.70 15.65
N GLY A 18 14.66 -8.88 16.19
CA GLY A 18 13.74 -9.60 17.06
C GLY A 18 12.39 -9.92 16.38
N PHE A 19 12.41 -10.26 15.09
CA PHE A 19 11.23 -10.57 14.25
C PHE A 19 10.23 -9.42 14.09
N ARG A 20 10.64 -8.19 14.39
CA ARG A 20 9.82 -6.96 14.25
C ARG A 20 10.13 -6.26 12.94
N GLY A 21 9.63 -6.80 11.83
CA GLY A 21 9.78 -6.24 10.50
C GLY A 21 8.53 -5.57 9.95
N GLY A 22 8.62 -5.15 8.69
CA GLY A 22 7.55 -4.49 7.95
C GLY A 22 6.40 -5.45 7.56
N LYS A 23 5.50 -4.95 6.71
CA LYS A 23 4.30 -5.69 6.26
C LYS A 23 4.49 -6.42 4.93
N GLY A 24 5.66 -6.27 4.28
CA GLY A 24 6.03 -7.02 3.07
C GLY A 24 5.65 -6.37 1.74
N PHE A 25 4.79 -5.35 1.72
CA PHE A 25 4.28 -4.76 0.47
C PHE A 25 5.38 -4.18 -0.44
N ALA A 26 6.32 -3.42 0.11
CA ALA A 26 7.44 -2.87 -0.66
C ALA A 26 8.35 -3.97 -1.25
N CYS A 27 8.60 -5.05 -0.49
CA CYS A 27 9.36 -6.19 -0.98
C CYS A 27 8.64 -6.95 -2.10
N LEU A 28 7.31 -7.04 -2.02
CA LEU A 28 6.49 -7.61 -3.09
C LEU A 28 6.59 -6.77 -4.36
N GLY A 29 6.59 -5.43 -4.23
CA GLY A 29 6.84 -4.51 -5.35
C GLY A 29 8.22 -4.71 -5.97
N GLY A 30 9.27 -4.81 -5.15
CA GLY A 30 10.62 -5.13 -5.61
C GLY A 30 10.71 -6.48 -6.35
N LEU A 31 9.99 -7.48 -5.87
CA LEU A 31 9.90 -8.79 -6.52
C LEU A 31 9.18 -8.73 -7.87
N ALA A 32 8.09 -7.96 -7.96
CA ALA A 32 7.40 -7.71 -9.22
C ALA A 32 8.32 -7.00 -10.25
N LEU A 33 9.14 -6.03 -9.77
CA LEU A 33 10.14 -5.35 -10.60
C LEU A 33 11.24 -6.31 -11.08
N ALA A 34 11.66 -7.24 -10.24
CA ALA A 34 12.64 -8.28 -10.62
C ALA A 34 12.10 -9.24 -11.70
N CYS A 35 10.77 -9.43 -11.76
CA CYS A 35 10.13 -10.17 -12.87
C CYS A 35 10.03 -9.35 -14.16
N GLY A 36 10.21 -8.04 -14.09
CA GLY A 36 10.25 -7.13 -15.22
C GLY A 36 9.51 -5.83 -14.98
N PRO A 37 9.92 -4.71 -15.59
CA PRO A 37 9.31 -3.41 -15.38
C PRO A 37 7.84 -3.37 -15.79
N ALA A 38 7.43 -4.09 -16.82
CA ALA A 38 6.04 -4.19 -17.23
C ALA A 38 5.16 -4.86 -16.14
N THR A 39 5.66 -5.94 -15.52
CA THR A 39 5.01 -6.61 -14.40
C THR A 39 4.86 -5.67 -13.21
N PHE A 40 5.92 -4.93 -12.88
CA PHE A 40 5.90 -3.93 -11.80
C PHE A 40 4.84 -2.87 -12.05
N LEU A 41 4.84 -2.24 -13.23
CA LEU A 41 3.86 -1.20 -13.60
C LEU A 41 2.43 -1.72 -13.54
N LEU A 42 2.18 -2.93 -14.04
CA LEU A 42 0.87 -3.57 -13.95
C LEU A 42 0.45 -3.77 -12.49
N MET A 43 1.34 -4.28 -11.64
CA MET A 43 1.04 -4.49 -10.21
C MET A 43 0.80 -3.18 -9.47
N VAL A 44 1.56 -2.12 -9.77
CA VAL A 44 1.35 -0.78 -9.21
C VAL A 44 0.00 -0.24 -9.63
N LEU A 45 -0.36 -0.36 -10.92
CA LEU A 45 -1.67 0.10 -11.44
C LEU A 45 -2.83 -0.64 -10.76
N LEU A 46 -2.75 -1.97 -10.65
CA LEU A 46 -3.78 -2.77 -9.98
C LEU A 46 -3.87 -2.43 -8.49
N ALA A 47 -2.73 -2.26 -7.81
CA ALA A 47 -2.69 -1.85 -6.41
C ALA A 47 -3.33 -0.46 -6.21
N ALA A 48 -3.06 0.49 -7.12
CA ALA A 48 -3.68 1.80 -7.11
C ALA A 48 -5.20 1.70 -7.29
N ILE A 49 -5.67 0.96 -8.30
CA ILE A 49 -7.11 0.76 -8.56
C ILE A 49 -7.80 0.18 -7.31
N ILE A 50 -7.24 -0.89 -6.72
CA ILE A 50 -7.81 -1.53 -5.52
C ILE A 50 -7.75 -0.57 -4.32
N GLY A 51 -6.64 0.14 -4.14
CA GLY A 51 -6.46 1.11 -3.07
C GLY A 51 -7.47 2.25 -3.13
N PHE A 52 -7.67 2.85 -4.31
CA PHE A 52 -8.67 3.90 -4.52
C PHE A 52 -10.11 3.37 -4.41
N ALA A 53 -10.41 2.22 -4.99
CA ALA A 53 -11.74 1.61 -4.91
C ALA A 53 -12.13 1.23 -3.48
N SER A 54 -11.19 0.73 -2.68
CA SER A 54 -11.41 0.36 -1.28
C SER A 54 -11.22 1.51 -0.30
N SER A 55 -10.55 2.60 -0.72
CA SER A 55 -10.07 3.70 0.13
C SER A 55 -8.99 3.30 1.14
N TYR A 56 -8.44 2.07 1.10
CA TYR A 56 -7.47 1.57 2.07
C TYR A 56 -6.26 0.91 1.41
N ILE A 57 -5.05 1.41 1.70
CA ILE A 57 -3.78 0.86 1.17
C ILE A 57 -3.56 -0.59 1.64
N CYS A 58 -3.98 -0.94 2.86
CA CYS A 58 -3.79 -2.29 3.39
C CYS A 58 -4.56 -3.36 2.59
N ILE A 59 -5.74 -3.01 2.04
CA ILE A 59 -6.52 -3.91 1.18
C ILE A 59 -5.77 -4.14 -0.13
N ALA A 60 -5.22 -3.08 -0.74
CA ALA A 60 -4.39 -3.23 -1.94
C ALA A 60 -3.16 -4.11 -1.67
N ALA A 61 -2.45 -3.89 -0.56
CA ALA A 61 -1.26 -4.66 -0.21
C ALA A 61 -1.54 -6.17 -0.06
N VAL A 62 -2.60 -6.52 0.67
CA VAL A 62 -3.00 -7.91 0.88
C VAL A 62 -3.52 -8.53 -0.41
N SER A 63 -4.31 -7.81 -1.20
CA SER A 63 -4.80 -8.28 -2.51
C SER A 63 -3.64 -8.59 -3.46
N MET A 64 -2.62 -7.72 -3.52
CA MET A 64 -1.44 -7.94 -4.37
C MET A 64 -0.64 -9.16 -3.95
N SER A 65 -0.63 -9.55 -2.68
CA SER A 65 0.04 -10.77 -2.22
C SER A 65 -0.54 -12.05 -2.82
N VAL A 66 -1.77 -12.02 -3.30
CA VAL A 66 -2.45 -13.12 -3.97
C VAL A 66 -2.46 -12.92 -5.50
N VAL A 67 -2.74 -11.70 -5.95
CA VAL A 67 -2.84 -11.37 -7.38
C VAL A 67 -1.51 -11.57 -8.10
N PHE A 68 -0.39 -11.18 -7.48
CA PHE A 68 0.94 -11.33 -8.10
C PHE A 68 1.34 -12.81 -8.33
N PRO A 69 1.24 -13.74 -7.36
CA PRO A 69 1.48 -15.16 -7.62
C PRO A 69 0.56 -15.75 -8.70
N LEU A 70 -0.72 -15.37 -8.70
CA LEU A 70 -1.65 -15.84 -9.73
C LEU A 70 -1.26 -15.34 -11.12
N TYR A 71 -0.96 -14.05 -11.25
CA TYR A 71 -0.43 -13.47 -12.49
C TYR A 71 0.83 -14.21 -12.95
N TYR A 72 1.75 -14.50 -12.03
CA TYR A 72 2.96 -15.25 -12.31
C TYR A 72 2.65 -16.64 -12.87
N ALA A 73 1.71 -17.38 -12.28
CA ALA A 73 1.28 -18.69 -12.76
C ALA A 73 0.75 -18.61 -14.20
N LEU A 74 -0.12 -17.63 -14.47
CA LEU A 74 -0.77 -17.47 -15.77
C LEU A 74 0.21 -17.06 -16.89
N THR A 75 1.22 -16.26 -16.57
CA THR A 75 2.18 -15.77 -17.57
C THR A 75 3.35 -16.71 -17.81
N THR A 76 3.76 -17.47 -16.81
CA THR A 76 4.92 -18.39 -16.92
C THR A 76 4.54 -19.86 -17.03
N GLY A 77 3.27 -20.21 -16.74
CA GLY A 77 2.82 -21.60 -16.63
C GLY A 77 3.33 -22.34 -15.38
N SER A 78 4.09 -21.65 -14.52
CA SER A 78 4.74 -22.26 -13.33
C SER A 78 3.85 -22.18 -12.10
N TRP A 79 2.94 -23.13 -11.96
CA TRP A 79 2.05 -23.22 -10.79
C TRP A 79 2.81 -23.50 -9.49
N LEU A 80 3.88 -24.32 -9.55
CA LEU A 80 4.72 -24.56 -8.39
C LEU A 80 5.43 -23.27 -7.92
N GLY A 81 5.94 -22.47 -8.88
CA GLY A 81 6.54 -21.17 -8.59
C GLY A 81 5.53 -20.21 -7.94
N ALA A 82 4.31 -20.20 -8.45
CA ALA A 82 3.22 -19.40 -7.87
C ALA A 82 2.85 -19.82 -6.45
N LEU A 83 2.80 -21.14 -6.17
CA LEU A 83 2.57 -21.64 -4.80
C LEU A 83 3.68 -21.19 -3.84
N ILE A 84 4.94 -21.21 -4.28
CA ILE A 84 6.07 -20.71 -3.47
C ILE A 84 5.92 -19.21 -3.20
N LEU A 85 5.54 -18.42 -4.21
CA LEU A 85 5.32 -16.98 -4.08
C LEU A 85 4.08 -16.64 -3.24
N LEU A 86 3.14 -17.56 -3.09
CA LEU A 86 1.95 -17.41 -2.27
C LEU A 86 2.24 -17.63 -0.78
N LEU A 87 3.33 -18.32 -0.41
CA LEU A 87 3.67 -18.62 0.98
C LEU A 87 3.74 -17.38 1.91
N PRO A 88 4.23 -16.20 1.49
CA PRO A 88 4.21 -15.01 2.33
C PRO A 88 2.81 -14.43 2.58
N SER A 89 1.80 -14.75 1.75
CA SER A 89 0.48 -14.10 1.80
C SER A 89 -0.25 -14.28 3.14
N PRO A 90 -0.31 -15.46 3.76
CA PRO A 90 -0.93 -15.62 5.08
C PRO A 90 -0.26 -14.75 6.15
N PHE A 91 1.06 -14.60 6.08
CA PHE A 91 1.81 -13.77 7.01
C PHE A 91 1.58 -12.27 6.75
N MET A 92 1.44 -11.87 5.49
CA MET A 92 1.04 -10.49 5.14
C MET A 92 -0.36 -10.20 5.69
N PHE A 93 -1.31 -11.11 5.54
CA PHE A 93 -2.64 -10.98 6.11
C PHE A 93 -2.58 -10.83 7.64
N TYR A 94 -1.80 -11.68 8.32
CA TYR A 94 -1.59 -11.60 9.76
C TYR A 94 -0.97 -10.26 10.20
N LYS A 95 0.02 -9.74 9.47
CA LYS A 95 0.65 -8.44 9.75
C LYS A 95 -0.31 -7.24 9.54
N HIS A 96 -1.34 -7.40 8.72
CA HIS A 96 -2.35 -6.38 8.48
C HIS A 96 -3.59 -6.50 9.38
N ARG A 97 -3.65 -7.49 10.30
CA ARG A 97 -4.82 -7.72 11.16
C ARG A 97 -5.27 -6.48 11.94
N GLU A 98 -4.32 -5.67 12.43
CA GLU A 98 -4.61 -4.43 13.15
C GLU A 98 -5.23 -3.37 12.25
N ASN A 99 -4.79 -3.30 10.97
CA ASN A 99 -5.41 -2.42 9.98
C ASN A 99 -6.85 -2.84 9.70
N PHE A 100 -7.11 -4.16 9.56
CA PHE A 100 -8.48 -4.66 9.37
C PHE A 100 -9.37 -4.38 10.59
N GLN A 101 -8.85 -4.53 11.81
CA GLN A 101 -9.57 -4.16 13.03
C GLN A 101 -9.90 -2.66 13.07
N ARG A 102 -8.95 -1.79 12.67
CA ARG A 102 -9.19 -0.35 12.57
C ARG A 102 -10.18 0.01 11.47
N ILE A 103 -10.18 -0.71 10.33
CA ILE A 103 -11.20 -0.54 9.29
C ILE A 103 -12.58 -0.87 9.84
N ALA A 104 -12.73 -2.00 10.54
CA ALA A 104 -13.99 -2.42 11.13
C ALA A 104 -14.49 -1.43 12.20
N ALA A 105 -13.57 -0.77 12.92
CA ALA A 105 -13.88 0.27 13.90
C ALA A 105 -14.05 1.68 13.27
N GLY A 106 -13.89 1.83 11.95
CA GLY A 106 -13.94 3.14 11.27
C GLY A 106 -12.77 4.08 11.59
N GLN A 107 -11.65 3.55 12.12
CA GLN A 107 -10.50 4.32 12.62
C GLN A 107 -9.27 4.23 11.71
N GLU A 108 -9.32 3.48 10.60
CA GLU A 108 -8.21 3.40 9.65
C GLU A 108 -8.19 4.62 8.75
N LEU A 109 -7.00 5.16 8.50
CA LEU A 109 -6.82 6.30 7.59
C LEU A 109 -7.23 5.91 6.16
N LYS A 110 -8.21 6.63 5.63
CA LYS A 110 -8.65 6.49 4.24
C LYS A 110 -7.67 7.23 3.32
N LEU A 111 -7.49 6.72 2.11
CA LEU A 111 -6.74 7.44 1.07
C LEU A 111 -7.37 8.80 0.72
N SER A 112 -8.68 8.97 0.90
CA SER A 112 -9.37 10.24 0.72
C SER A 112 -8.88 11.34 1.65
N PHE A 113 -8.34 10.98 2.83
CA PHE A 113 -7.76 11.94 3.79
C PHE A 113 -6.61 12.77 3.19
N LEU A 114 -5.81 12.18 2.31
CA LEU A 114 -4.73 12.91 1.62
C LEU A 114 -5.29 14.02 0.71
N TRP A 115 -6.48 13.83 0.17
CA TRP A 115 -7.15 14.75 -0.74
C TRP A 115 -8.00 15.80 -0.02
N GLU A 116 -8.69 15.39 1.03
CA GLU A 116 -9.52 16.25 1.86
C GLU A 116 -8.68 17.26 2.64
N ASN A 117 -7.54 16.81 3.19
CA ASN A 117 -6.66 17.68 3.98
C ASN A 117 -6.00 18.78 3.13
N GLU A 118 -5.70 18.51 1.86
CA GLU A 118 -5.15 19.50 0.93
C GLU A 118 -6.21 20.52 0.50
N SER A 119 -7.46 20.10 0.34
CA SER A 119 -8.57 21.00 0.01
C SER A 119 -9.00 21.88 1.18
N GLU A 120 -8.95 21.38 2.41
CA GLU A 120 -9.21 22.17 3.62
C GLU A 120 -8.08 23.14 3.92
N MET A 121 -6.82 22.75 3.72
CA MET A 121 -5.66 23.61 3.91
C MET A 121 -5.63 24.75 2.87
N ASN A 122 -6.02 24.48 1.63
CA ASN A 122 -6.19 25.52 0.60
C ASN A 122 -7.36 26.47 0.91
N ARG A 123 -8.46 25.96 1.46
CA ARG A 123 -9.60 26.79 1.89
C ARG A 123 -9.24 27.71 3.05
N THR A 124 -8.59 27.17 4.09
CA THR A 124 -8.20 27.97 5.27
C THR A 124 -7.13 28.99 4.93
N GLY A 125 -6.17 28.65 4.06
CA GLY A 125 -5.18 29.61 3.57
C GLY A 125 -5.79 30.75 2.76
N HIS A 126 -6.81 30.46 1.94
CA HIS A 126 -7.49 31.47 1.15
C HIS A 126 -8.38 32.43 2.02
N ILE A 127 -9.03 31.89 3.05
CA ILE A 127 -9.82 32.68 4.01
C ILE A 127 -8.90 33.63 4.80
N ALA A 128 -7.77 33.12 5.31
CA ALA A 128 -6.82 33.94 6.06
C ALA A 128 -6.18 35.05 5.20
N ALA A 129 -5.97 34.82 3.91
CA ALA A 129 -5.46 35.84 3.00
C ALA A 129 -6.48 36.95 2.74
N VAL A 130 -7.76 36.59 2.56
CA VAL A 130 -8.84 37.57 2.36
C VAL A 130 -9.11 38.38 3.64
N GLU A 131 -9.03 37.79 4.83
CA GLU A 131 -9.17 38.51 6.09
C GLU A 131 -8.02 39.54 6.30
N ASN A 132 -6.78 39.17 5.98
CA ASN A 132 -5.64 40.10 6.07
C ASN A 132 -5.74 41.25 5.09
N GLU A 133 -6.19 41.03 3.85
CA GLU A 133 -6.41 42.10 2.86
C GLU A 133 -7.52 43.09 3.32
N ALA A 134 -8.59 42.57 3.92
CA ALA A 134 -9.67 43.40 4.43
C ALA A 134 -9.25 44.24 5.64
N ASP A 135 -8.39 43.70 6.51
CA ASP A 135 -7.84 44.44 7.65
C ASP A 135 -6.85 45.55 7.23
N ASP A 136 -6.05 45.30 6.19
CA ASP A 136 -5.14 46.28 5.65
C ASP A 136 -5.88 47.44 4.94
N GLU A 137 -6.98 47.17 4.24
CA GLU A 137 -7.84 48.20 3.64
C GLU A 137 -8.57 49.04 4.67
N MET A 138 -8.91 48.50 5.85
CA MET A 138 -9.57 49.21 6.92
C MET A 138 -8.63 50.12 7.73
N GLN A 139 -7.32 49.92 7.64
CA GLN A 139 -6.28 50.69 8.33
C GLN A 139 -5.65 51.78 7.45
N ALA A 140 -6.00 51.84 6.16
CA ALA A 140 -5.49 52.82 5.18
C ALA A 140 -6.49 53.97 5.01
#